data_97640489ca9b92933c03b4b18380963c
#
_entry.id   97640489ca9b92933c03b4b18380963c
#
_cell.length_a   1.000
_cell.length_b   1.000
_cell.length_c   1.000
_cell.angle_alpha   90.00
_cell.angle_beta   90.00
_cell.angle_gamma   90.00
#
_symmetry.space_group_name_H-M   'P 1'
#
loop_
_entity.id
_entity.type
_entity.pdbx_description
1 polymer ?
#
loop_
_entity_poly.entity_id
_entity_poly.type
_entity_poly.pdbx_seq_one_letter_code
_entity_poly.pdbx_strand_id
1 'polypeptide(L)'
;MGVDAAYYAPFCAWLAAQGVCVLSFDYRGMGASRPSGSLRAVHADLDSWVLDQDAALLHLADRHPGLPLLVLGNSLGAQLAGGLPSRSRIRGLLALSMGSGYIGHLQPAFRWRAWLFLRVIGPLAVALFGYFPGKRMGVVGDLPRGALLQWRRWCLSPEYLLSSEGRHALYQGAGFPVISLYAADDEMLEEEGARLMFVAHGNPRHFEVLTPAEGQRIGHLGVFKSRHQPTLWPRLLHHLKELVS
;
A
#
# COMPACT_ATOMS: atom_id res chain seq x y z
N MET A 1 4.06 4.31 -0.74
CA MET A 1 4.50 4.46 -2.15
C MET A 1 5.99 4.75 -2.17
N GLY A 2 6.73 4.27 -3.19
CA GLY A 2 8.18 4.51 -3.31
C GLY A 2 9.09 3.58 -2.50
N VAL A 3 8.59 2.43 -2.06
CA VAL A 3 9.37 1.38 -1.38
C VAL A 3 9.50 0.19 -2.32
N ASP A 4 10.72 -0.27 -2.54
CA ASP A 4 11.03 -1.39 -3.43
C ASP A 4 10.66 -2.73 -2.74
N ALA A 5 10.30 -3.76 -3.54
CA ALA A 5 9.93 -5.10 -3.03
C ALA A 5 11.03 -5.74 -2.17
N ALA A 6 12.30 -5.42 -2.43
CA ALA A 6 13.43 -5.88 -1.63
C ALA A 6 13.34 -5.53 -0.13
N TYR A 7 12.63 -4.45 0.22
CA TYR A 7 12.38 -4.08 1.62
C TYR A 7 11.60 -5.16 2.38
N TYR A 8 10.71 -5.85 1.70
CA TYR A 8 9.83 -6.87 2.29
C TYR A 8 10.46 -8.27 2.27
N ALA A 9 11.60 -8.46 1.61
CA ALA A 9 12.22 -9.77 1.40
C ALA A 9 12.46 -10.58 2.68
N PRO A 10 12.93 -10.01 3.82
CA PRO A 10 13.10 -10.78 5.06
C PRO A 10 11.77 -11.33 5.60
N PHE A 11 10.71 -10.55 5.54
CA PHE A 11 9.37 -10.97 5.97
C PHE A 11 8.77 -12.02 5.01
N CYS A 12 8.93 -11.84 3.70
CA CYS A 12 8.49 -12.82 2.71
C CYS A 12 9.19 -14.16 2.89
N ALA A 13 10.51 -14.16 3.12
CA ALA A 13 11.29 -15.37 3.39
C ALA A 13 10.81 -16.07 4.69
N TRP A 14 10.52 -15.30 5.73
CA TRP A 14 9.97 -15.85 6.97
C TRP A 14 8.58 -16.49 6.75
N LEU A 15 7.68 -15.82 6.02
CA LEU A 15 6.36 -16.40 5.66
C LEU A 15 6.51 -17.69 4.85
N ALA A 16 7.43 -17.72 3.89
CA ALA A 16 7.70 -18.92 3.10
C ALA A 16 8.18 -20.08 3.99
N ALA A 17 9.01 -19.81 4.99
CA ALA A 17 9.42 -20.80 5.99
C ALA A 17 8.27 -21.29 6.88
N GLN A 18 7.16 -20.56 6.96
CA GLN A 18 5.92 -20.98 7.64
C GLN A 18 4.96 -21.74 6.70
N GLY A 19 5.38 -22.09 5.49
CA GLY A 19 4.57 -22.83 4.52
C GLY A 19 3.61 -21.97 3.70
N VAL A 20 3.80 -20.66 3.67
CA VAL A 20 2.99 -19.74 2.84
C VAL A 20 3.67 -19.52 1.50
N CYS A 21 2.93 -19.72 0.39
CA CYS A 21 3.42 -19.31 -0.92
C CYS A 21 3.33 -17.80 -1.05
N VAL A 22 4.45 -17.12 -1.29
CA VAL A 22 4.55 -15.66 -1.28
C VAL A 22 5.08 -15.15 -2.61
N LEU A 23 4.39 -14.18 -3.20
CA LEU A 23 4.84 -13.39 -4.33
C LEU A 23 4.93 -11.92 -3.92
N SER A 24 6.11 -11.33 -4.03
CA SER A 24 6.31 -9.89 -3.94
C SER A 24 6.80 -9.35 -5.28
N PHE A 25 6.42 -8.13 -5.61
CA PHE A 25 6.75 -7.51 -6.89
C PHE A 25 6.93 -6.00 -6.76
N ASP A 26 7.58 -5.41 -7.73
CA ASP A 26 7.65 -3.96 -7.90
C ASP A 26 6.68 -3.53 -9.00
N TYR A 27 5.94 -2.46 -8.75
CA TYR A 27 5.12 -1.82 -9.76
C TYR A 27 5.96 -1.30 -10.93
N ARG A 28 5.40 -1.25 -12.15
CA ARG A 28 6.11 -0.70 -13.31
C ARG A 28 6.71 0.67 -13.02
N GLY A 29 7.97 0.84 -13.37
CA GLY A 29 8.75 2.04 -13.10
C GLY A 29 9.40 2.09 -11.71
N MET A 30 9.21 1.06 -10.87
CA MET A 30 9.77 0.95 -9.53
C MET A 30 10.76 -0.22 -9.43
N GLY A 31 11.66 -0.17 -8.45
CA GLY A 31 12.55 -1.28 -8.07
C GLY A 31 13.12 -2.07 -9.24
N ALA A 32 12.93 -3.39 -9.24
CA ALA A 32 13.36 -4.29 -10.31
C ALA A 32 12.49 -4.19 -11.58
N SER A 33 11.26 -3.63 -11.49
CA SER A 33 10.38 -3.37 -12.63
C SER A 33 10.64 -2.02 -13.30
N ARG A 34 11.74 -1.34 -12.92
CA ARG A 34 12.20 -0.13 -13.59
C ARG A 34 12.93 -0.51 -14.88
N PRO A 35 12.51 -0.01 -16.07
CA PRO A 35 13.22 -0.27 -17.30
C PRO A 35 14.61 0.39 -17.29
N SER A 36 15.52 -0.12 -18.10
CA SER A 36 16.79 0.53 -18.39
C SER A 36 16.52 1.90 -19.03
N GLY A 37 17.09 2.96 -18.47
CA GLY A 37 16.92 4.31 -19.00
C GLY A 37 16.13 5.26 -18.10
N SER A 38 15.60 6.33 -18.67
CA SER A 38 14.93 7.38 -17.93
C SER A 38 13.48 7.06 -17.64
N LEU A 39 13.03 7.28 -16.40
CA LEU A 39 11.60 7.21 -16.04
C LEU A 39 10.73 8.24 -16.79
N ARG A 40 11.32 9.20 -17.47
CA ARG A 40 10.59 10.15 -18.31
C ARG A 40 9.79 9.47 -19.42
N ALA A 41 10.25 8.31 -19.90
CA ALA A 41 9.58 7.51 -20.93
C ALA A 41 8.57 6.51 -20.37
N VAL A 42 8.45 6.38 -19.03
CA VAL A 42 7.52 5.44 -18.39
C VAL A 42 6.16 6.09 -18.21
N HIS A 43 5.20 5.63 -19.00
CA HIS A 43 3.80 6.02 -18.85
C HIS A 43 3.13 5.09 -17.85
N ALA A 44 3.13 5.47 -16.58
CA ALA A 44 2.49 4.74 -15.50
C ALA A 44 1.78 5.69 -14.54
N ASP A 45 0.62 5.29 -14.11
CA ASP A 45 -0.22 5.91 -13.09
C ASP A 45 -0.67 4.86 -12.07
N LEU A 46 -1.52 5.22 -11.13
CA LEU A 46 -1.99 4.27 -10.12
C LEU A 46 -2.98 3.26 -10.68
N ASP A 47 -3.67 3.57 -11.78
CA ASP A 47 -4.53 2.61 -12.46
C ASP A 47 -3.69 1.53 -13.15
N SER A 48 -2.57 1.91 -13.76
CA SER A 48 -1.58 0.96 -14.28
C SER A 48 -1.02 0.06 -13.16
N TRP A 49 -0.83 0.60 -11.95
CA TRP A 49 -0.37 -0.17 -10.79
C TRP A 49 -1.44 -1.11 -10.24
N VAL A 50 -2.72 -0.77 -10.33
CA VAL A 50 -3.83 -1.71 -10.09
C VAL A 50 -3.72 -2.91 -11.02
N LEU A 51 -3.44 -2.68 -12.31
CA LEU A 51 -3.28 -3.78 -13.29
C LEU A 51 -2.00 -4.61 -13.02
N ASP A 52 -0.92 -3.98 -12.54
CA ASP A 52 0.29 -4.72 -12.15
C ASP A 52 0.01 -5.65 -10.96
N GLN A 53 -0.73 -5.16 -9.96
CA GLN A 53 -1.14 -5.96 -8.80
C GLN A 53 -2.07 -7.09 -9.20
N ASP A 54 -3.01 -6.84 -10.10
CA ASP A 54 -3.91 -7.85 -10.66
C ASP A 54 -3.14 -8.94 -11.42
N ALA A 55 -2.18 -8.54 -12.25
CA ALA A 55 -1.33 -9.47 -12.97
C ALA A 55 -0.50 -10.37 -12.02
N ALA A 56 0.03 -9.80 -10.94
CA ALA A 56 0.73 -10.56 -9.91
C ALA A 56 -0.21 -11.56 -9.20
N LEU A 57 -1.44 -11.14 -8.87
CA LEU A 57 -2.47 -12.01 -8.29
C LEU A 57 -2.79 -13.18 -9.23
N LEU A 58 -3.03 -12.91 -10.51
CA LEU A 58 -3.34 -13.93 -11.50
C LEU A 58 -2.16 -14.87 -11.73
N HIS A 59 -0.94 -14.35 -11.80
CA HIS A 59 0.27 -15.17 -11.93
C HIS A 59 0.42 -16.17 -10.77
N LEU A 60 0.16 -15.72 -9.53
CA LEU A 60 0.22 -16.61 -8.37
C LEU A 60 -0.89 -17.67 -8.43
N ALA A 61 -2.10 -17.29 -8.83
CA ALA A 61 -3.24 -18.18 -9.00
C ALA A 61 -2.98 -19.30 -10.01
N ASP A 62 -2.36 -18.95 -11.14
CA ASP A 62 -2.07 -19.89 -12.22
C ASP A 62 -0.94 -20.87 -11.84
N ARG A 63 0.02 -20.40 -11.03
CA ARG A 63 1.12 -21.24 -10.52
C ARG A 63 0.68 -22.20 -9.41
N HIS A 64 -0.36 -21.83 -8.66
CA HIS A 64 -0.82 -22.58 -7.48
C HIS A 64 -2.34 -22.73 -7.51
N PRO A 65 -2.90 -23.46 -8.48
CA PRO A 65 -4.33 -23.67 -8.60
C PRO A 65 -4.90 -24.36 -7.35
N GLY A 66 -6.05 -23.83 -6.88
CA GLY A 66 -6.73 -24.38 -5.70
C GLY A 66 -6.29 -23.80 -4.34
N LEU A 67 -5.20 -23.04 -4.27
CA LEU A 67 -4.85 -22.33 -3.06
C LEU A 67 -5.67 -21.03 -2.90
N PRO A 68 -6.09 -20.69 -1.67
CA PRO A 68 -6.75 -19.42 -1.40
C PRO A 68 -5.79 -18.25 -1.63
N LEU A 69 -6.25 -17.26 -2.39
CA LEU A 69 -5.46 -16.06 -2.70
C LEU A 69 -5.73 -14.97 -1.67
N LEU A 70 -4.69 -14.50 -1.03
CA LEU A 70 -4.72 -13.38 -0.11
C LEU A 70 -3.90 -12.22 -0.65
N VAL A 71 -4.34 -11.01 -0.35
CA VAL A 71 -3.52 -9.81 -0.51
C VAL A 71 -3.02 -9.38 0.87
N LEU A 72 -1.70 -9.29 1.03
CA LEU A 72 -1.09 -8.59 2.15
C LEU A 72 -0.54 -7.28 1.61
N GLY A 73 -1.18 -6.20 1.95
CA GLY A 73 -0.85 -4.89 1.42
C GLY A 73 -0.42 -3.90 2.51
N ASN A 74 0.66 -3.16 2.24
CA ASN A 74 1.05 -2.04 3.10
C ASN A 74 0.70 -0.72 2.42
N SER A 75 0.02 0.17 3.14
CA SER A 75 -0.31 1.51 2.66
C SER A 75 -1.00 1.44 1.28
N LEU A 76 -0.39 2.01 0.24
CA LEU A 76 -0.92 2.02 -1.13
C LEU A 76 -1.22 0.60 -1.66
N GLY A 77 -0.37 -0.38 -1.34
CA GLY A 77 -0.59 -1.77 -1.79
C GLY A 77 -1.88 -2.39 -1.28
N ALA A 78 -2.34 -2.00 -0.09
CA ALA A 78 -3.65 -2.38 0.44
C ALA A 78 -4.77 -1.52 -0.16
N GLN A 79 -4.52 -0.22 -0.32
CA GLN A 79 -5.50 0.71 -0.88
C GLN A 79 -5.94 0.31 -2.29
N LEU A 80 -5.04 -0.19 -3.13
CA LEU A 80 -5.35 -0.56 -4.51
C LEU A 80 -6.18 -1.86 -4.63
N ALA A 81 -6.16 -2.73 -3.61
CA ALA A 81 -6.77 -4.07 -3.67
C ALA A 81 -8.27 -4.07 -4.04
N GLY A 82 -9.04 -3.09 -3.55
CA GLY A 82 -10.47 -2.94 -3.90
C GLY A 82 -10.73 -2.62 -5.38
N GLY A 83 -9.72 -2.10 -6.08
CA GLY A 83 -9.80 -1.73 -7.48
C GLY A 83 -9.40 -2.83 -8.48
N LEU A 84 -8.91 -3.98 -8.01
CA LEU A 84 -8.43 -5.05 -8.91
C LEU A 84 -9.57 -5.60 -9.77
N PRO A 85 -9.37 -5.77 -11.10
CA PRO A 85 -10.33 -6.45 -11.96
C PRO A 85 -10.70 -7.85 -11.45
N SER A 86 -9.68 -8.63 -11.02
CA SER A 86 -9.84 -10.01 -10.53
C SER A 86 -10.10 -10.09 -9.02
N ARG A 87 -10.58 -9.02 -8.37
CA ARG A 87 -10.80 -8.95 -6.91
C ARG A 87 -11.74 -10.03 -6.37
N SER A 88 -12.66 -10.55 -7.18
CA SER A 88 -13.53 -11.67 -6.79
C SER A 88 -12.78 -12.97 -6.48
N ARG A 89 -11.52 -13.09 -6.93
CA ARG A 89 -10.64 -14.22 -6.60
C ARG A 89 -9.91 -14.06 -5.27
N ILE A 90 -9.94 -12.86 -4.68
CA ILE A 90 -9.30 -12.57 -3.39
C ILE A 90 -10.15 -13.18 -2.27
N ARG A 91 -9.55 -14.06 -1.47
CA ARG A 91 -10.16 -14.65 -0.28
C ARG A 91 -10.17 -13.70 0.91
N GLY A 92 -9.20 -12.80 0.99
CA GLY A 92 -9.11 -11.80 2.04
C GLY A 92 -7.96 -10.81 1.84
N LEU A 93 -8.09 -9.65 2.48
CA LEU A 93 -7.07 -8.59 2.52
C LEU A 93 -6.59 -8.41 3.97
N LEU A 94 -5.28 -8.60 4.17
CA LEU A 94 -4.58 -8.12 5.37
C LEU A 94 -3.92 -6.80 5.05
N ALA A 95 -4.46 -5.71 5.56
CA ALA A 95 -4.03 -4.36 5.29
C ALA A 95 -3.19 -3.81 6.45
N LEU A 96 -2.00 -3.31 6.14
CA LEU A 96 -1.09 -2.71 7.10
C LEU A 96 -0.93 -1.22 6.78
N SER A 97 -1.11 -0.36 7.78
CA SER A 97 -1.02 1.10 7.61
C SER A 97 -1.83 1.60 6.39
N MET A 98 -2.95 0.91 6.09
CA MET A 98 -3.87 1.32 5.03
C MET A 98 -4.67 2.51 5.54
N GLY A 99 -4.50 3.65 4.92
CA GLY A 99 -5.26 4.84 5.30
C GLY A 99 -5.49 5.77 4.13
N SER A 100 -6.42 6.69 4.32
CA SER A 100 -6.60 7.80 3.40
C SER A 100 -5.35 8.68 3.43
N GLY A 101 -4.73 8.88 2.29
CA GLY A 101 -3.65 9.84 2.14
C GLY A 101 -4.12 11.30 2.01
N TYR A 102 -5.42 11.56 2.24
CA TYR A 102 -5.96 12.92 2.24
C TYR A 102 -5.22 13.77 3.26
N ILE A 103 -4.82 14.96 2.84
CA ILE A 103 -4.00 15.85 3.67
C ILE A 103 -4.63 16.17 5.03
N GLY A 104 -5.96 16.18 5.13
CA GLY A 104 -6.70 16.36 6.37
C GLY A 104 -6.58 15.20 7.35
N HIS A 105 -6.26 13.98 6.89
CA HIS A 105 -6.09 12.75 7.68
C HIS A 105 -4.61 12.42 7.96
N LEU A 106 -3.70 13.35 7.68
CA LEU A 106 -2.28 13.20 8.02
C LEU A 106 -2.00 13.76 9.41
N GLN A 107 -1.01 13.21 10.08
CA GLN A 107 -0.54 13.73 11.37
C GLN A 107 -0.26 15.24 11.29
N PRO A 108 -0.69 16.06 12.26
CA PRO A 108 -0.55 17.52 12.21
C PRO A 108 0.90 17.98 11.93
N ALA A 109 1.87 17.32 12.58
CA ALA A 109 3.29 17.61 12.37
C ALA A 109 3.80 17.32 10.95
N PHE A 110 3.12 16.42 10.23
CA PHE A 110 3.48 16.04 8.87
C PHE A 110 2.70 16.84 7.80
N ARG A 111 1.54 17.38 8.15
CA ARG A 111 0.55 17.99 7.23
C ARG A 111 1.12 19.14 6.39
N TRP A 112 1.89 20.06 7.00
CA TRP A 112 2.47 21.17 6.27
C TRP A 112 3.54 20.75 5.25
N ARG A 113 4.34 19.72 5.58
CA ARG A 113 5.33 19.14 4.66
C ARG A 113 4.64 18.46 3.48
N ALA A 114 3.58 17.72 3.75
CA ALA A 114 2.76 17.10 2.72
C ALA A 114 2.10 18.16 1.84
N TRP A 115 1.59 19.25 2.42
CA TRP A 115 1.02 20.36 1.65
C TRP A 115 2.04 20.96 0.69
N LEU A 116 3.22 21.30 1.18
CA LEU A 116 4.31 21.86 0.35
C LEU A 116 4.73 20.87 -0.74
N PHE A 117 4.86 19.59 -0.40
CA PHE A 117 5.19 18.54 -1.35
C PHE A 117 4.14 18.42 -2.45
N LEU A 118 2.87 18.28 -2.07
CA LEU A 118 1.78 18.04 -3.01
C LEU A 118 1.46 19.28 -3.89
N ARG A 119 1.60 20.48 -3.35
CA ARG A 119 1.22 21.71 -4.05
C ARG A 119 2.36 22.32 -4.87
N VAL A 120 3.60 22.13 -4.44
CA VAL A 120 4.76 22.84 -5.02
C VAL A 120 5.84 21.86 -5.50
N ILE A 121 6.47 21.13 -4.58
CA ILE A 121 7.69 20.36 -4.86
C ILE A 121 7.43 19.25 -5.89
N GLY A 122 6.41 18.45 -5.69
CA GLY A 122 6.08 17.32 -6.57
C GLY A 122 5.74 17.77 -7.99
N PRO A 123 4.77 18.69 -8.20
CA PRO A 123 4.46 19.22 -9.52
C PRO A 123 5.65 19.87 -10.23
N LEU A 124 6.44 20.68 -9.51
CA LEU A 124 7.61 21.34 -10.08
C LEU A 124 8.69 20.34 -10.49
N ALA A 125 8.98 19.36 -9.63
CA ALA A 125 9.94 18.30 -9.96
C ALA A 125 9.51 17.52 -11.20
N VAL A 126 8.23 17.16 -11.30
CA VAL A 126 7.69 16.46 -12.47
C VAL A 126 7.75 17.33 -13.73
N ALA A 127 7.50 18.63 -13.62
CA ALA A 127 7.60 19.55 -14.75
C ALA A 127 9.05 19.65 -15.27
N LEU A 128 10.03 19.72 -14.36
CA LEU A 128 11.44 19.88 -14.70
C LEU A 128 12.08 18.56 -15.20
N PHE A 129 11.79 17.43 -14.52
CA PHE A 129 12.48 16.16 -14.78
C PHE A 129 11.65 15.18 -15.62
N GLY A 130 10.34 15.42 -15.81
CA GLY A 130 9.43 14.49 -16.50
C GLY A 130 9.02 13.27 -15.65
N TYR A 131 9.53 13.15 -14.43
CA TYR A 131 9.19 12.17 -13.39
C TYR A 131 9.56 12.78 -12.04
N PHE A 132 9.20 12.12 -10.92
CA PHE A 132 9.63 12.58 -9.60
C PHE A 132 10.92 11.87 -9.18
N PRO A 133 12.07 12.58 -9.05
CA PRO A 133 13.36 12.00 -8.69
C PRO A 133 13.53 11.86 -7.17
N GLY A 134 12.68 11.07 -6.54
CA GLY A 134 12.57 10.96 -5.08
C GLY A 134 13.84 10.44 -4.41
N LYS A 135 14.55 9.49 -5.04
CA LYS A 135 15.85 8.99 -4.54
C LYS A 135 16.87 10.11 -4.43
N ARG A 136 16.95 10.97 -5.46
CA ARG A 136 17.88 12.13 -5.47
C ARG A 136 17.50 13.18 -4.43
N MET A 137 16.21 13.29 -4.12
CA MET A 137 15.69 14.26 -3.14
C MET A 137 15.67 13.71 -1.70
N GLY A 138 16.02 12.43 -1.48
CA GLY A 138 16.04 11.81 -0.16
C GLY A 138 14.66 11.67 0.49
N VAL A 139 13.58 11.66 -0.31
CA VAL A 139 12.20 11.63 0.21
C VAL A 139 11.61 10.22 0.14
N VAL A 140 11.46 9.71 -1.07
CA VAL A 140 10.93 8.36 -1.38
C VAL A 140 11.66 7.83 -2.61
N GLY A 141 11.32 6.64 -3.11
CA GLY A 141 11.80 6.17 -4.41
C GLY A 141 11.42 7.11 -5.57
N ASP A 142 12.08 6.97 -6.69
CA ASP A 142 11.68 7.68 -7.92
C ASP A 142 10.28 7.22 -8.35
N LEU A 143 9.44 8.15 -8.82
CA LEU A 143 8.07 7.84 -9.22
C LEU A 143 7.80 8.28 -10.66
N PRO A 144 7.11 7.46 -11.47
CA PRO A 144 6.59 7.90 -12.75
C PRO A 144 5.69 9.13 -12.60
N ARG A 145 5.71 9.99 -13.61
CA ARG A 145 4.92 11.23 -13.65
C ARG A 145 3.44 11.00 -13.33
N GLY A 146 2.80 10.04 -14.01
CA GLY A 146 1.37 9.77 -13.86
C GLY A 146 1.02 9.30 -12.45
N ALA A 147 1.83 8.40 -11.88
CA ALA A 147 1.62 7.87 -10.52
C ALA A 147 1.66 9.00 -9.47
N LEU A 148 2.67 9.90 -9.53
CA LEU A 148 2.71 11.02 -8.60
C LEU A 148 1.52 11.97 -8.77
N LEU A 149 1.18 12.35 -10.01
CA LEU A 149 0.11 13.32 -10.24
C LEU A 149 -1.27 12.77 -9.90
N GLN A 150 -1.54 11.49 -10.15
CA GLN A 150 -2.77 10.84 -9.73
C GLN A 150 -2.86 10.73 -8.20
N TRP A 151 -1.79 10.25 -7.55
CA TRP A 151 -1.74 10.21 -6.10
C TRP A 151 -1.93 11.60 -5.45
N ARG A 152 -1.33 12.62 -6.04
CA ARG A 152 -1.53 14.01 -5.62
C ARG A 152 -3.02 14.42 -5.67
N ARG A 153 -3.75 14.08 -6.73
CA ARG A 153 -5.19 14.38 -6.81
C ARG A 153 -5.94 13.70 -5.66
N TRP A 154 -5.64 12.44 -5.38
CA TRP A 154 -6.24 11.72 -4.27
C TRP A 154 -5.95 12.38 -2.93
N CYS A 155 -4.69 12.72 -2.66
CA CYS A 155 -4.29 13.36 -1.40
C CYS A 155 -4.92 14.74 -1.16
N LEU A 156 -5.40 15.40 -2.20
CA LEU A 156 -6.06 16.70 -2.12
C LEU A 156 -7.60 16.60 -2.15
N SER A 157 -8.15 15.39 -2.19
CA SER A 157 -9.58 15.10 -2.18
C SER A 157 -9.99 14.55 -0.81
N PRO A 158 -11.08 15.06 -0.16
CA PRO A 158 -11.45 14.71 1.22
C PRO A 158 -11.61 13.21 1.48
N GLU A 159 -12.19 12.46 0.56
CA GLU A 159 -12.35 11.00 0.68
C GLU A 159 -11.31 10.24 -0.16
N TYR A 160 -10.18 10.91 -0.46
CA TYR A 160 -9.04 10.32 -1.14
C TYR A 160 -9.42 9.74 -2.52
N LEU A 161 -8.99 8.50 -2.82
CA LEU A 161 -9.30 7.82 -4.07
C LEU A 161 -10.80 7.57 -4.29
N LEU A 162 -11.58 7.49 -3.23
CA LEU A 162 -13.01 7.17 -3.30
C LEU A 162 -13.78 8.29 -4.01
N SER A 163 -13.60 9.54 -3.58
CA SER A 163 -14.25 10.70 -4.19
C SER A 163 -13.51 11.20 -5.43
N SER A 164 -12.15 11.19 -5.40
CA SER A 164 -11.33 11.69 -6.51
C SER A 164 -11.56 10.93 -7.82
N GLU A 165 -11.83 9.63 -7.73
CA GLU A 165 -12.03 8.75 -8.90
C GLU A 165 -13.45 8.13 -8.94
N GLY A 166 -14.35 8.54 -8.03
CA GLY A 166 -15.72 8.03 -7.99
C GLY A 166 -15.83 6.54 -7.67
N ARG A 167 -14.93 6.01 -6.81
CA ARG A 167 -14.76 4.56 -6.58
C ARG A 167 -15.53 3.99 -5.41
N HIS A 168 -16.43 4.73 -4.76
CA HIS A 168 -17.20 4.25 -3.60
C HIS A 168 -17.87 2.91 -3.86
N ALA A 169 -18.69 2.82 -4.89
CA ALA A 169 -19.42 1.58 -5.20
C ALA A 169 -18.48 0.42 -5.56
N LEU A 170 -17.35 0.71 -6.22
CA LEU A 170 -16.36 -0.29 -6.57
C LEU A 170 -15.73 -0.94 -5.32
N TYR A 171 -15.37 -0.13 -4.32
CA TYR A 171 -14.76 -0.59 -3.08
C TYR A 171 -15.77 -1.26 -2.16
N GLN A 172 -16.98 -0.72 -2.03
CA GLN A 172 -18.07 -1.37 -1.30
C GLN A 172 -18.42 -2.74 -1.90
N GLY A 173 -18.36 -2.89 -3.21
CA GLY A 173 -18.58 -4.15 -3.92
C GLY A 173 -17.36 -5.08 -3.97
N ALA A 174 -16.27 -4.81 -3.26
CA ALA A 174 -15.07 -5.65 -3.29
C ALA A 174 -15.31 -7.08 -2.80
N GLY A 175 -16.19 -7.26 -1.79
CA GLY A 175 -16.73 -8.56 -1.37
C GLY A 175 -15.82 -9.39 -0.46
N PHE A 176 -14.51 -9.25 -0.55
CA PHE A 176 -13.57 -9.99 0.31
C PHE A 176 -13.47 -9.39 1.71
N PRO A 177 -13.27 -10.24 2.76
CA PRO A 177 -13.07 -9.77 4.13
C PRO A 177 -11.75 -8.99 4.27
N VAL A 178 -11.78 -7.95 5.11
CA VAL A 178 -10.62 -7.09 5.38
C VAL A 178 -10.28 -7.12 6.87
N ILE A 179 -9.03 -7.42 7.17
CA ILE A 179 -8.40 -7.17 8.47
C ILE A 179 -7.42 -6.03 8.28
N SER A 180 -7.54 -4.97 9.08
CA SER A 180 -6.67 -3.79 8.97
C SER A 180 -5.93 -3.53 10.28
N LEU A 181 -4.61 -3.42 10.20
CA LEU A 181 -3.74 -3.11 11.33
C LEU A 181 -3.13 -1.72 11.16
N TYR A 182 -3.32 -0.89 12.16
CA TYR A 182 -2.82 0.48 12.21
C TYR A 182 -1.82 0.63 13.36
N ALA A 183 -0.65 1.20 13.12
CA ALA A 183 0.32 1.45 14.18
C ALA A 183 -0.03 2.74 14.94
N ALA A 184 -0.17 2.67 16.26
CA ALA A 184 -0.52 3.83 17.10
C ALA A 184 0.53 4.96 17.02
N ASP A 185 1.76 4.63 16.64
CA ASP A 185 2.87 5.55 16.44
C ASP A 185 3.17 5.85 14.96
N ASP A 186 2.17 5.68 14.08
CA ASP A 186 2.30 6.04 12.65
C ASP A 186 2.59 7.55 12.53
N GLU A 187 3.75 7.89 11.99
CA GLU A 187 4.19 9.27 11.85
C GLU A 187 3.55 10.03 10.71
N MET A 188 2.82 9.34 9.84
CA MET A 188 2.23 9.92 8.64
C MET A 188 0.72 10.05 8.72
N LEU A 189 0.02 9.01 9.16
CA LEU A 189 -1.43 8.88 9.10
C LEU A 189 -2.07 9.01 10.49
N GLU A 190 -3.23 9.65 10.55
CA GLU A 190 -4.13 9.57 11.69
C GLU A 190 -5.04 8.32 11.56
N GLU A 191 -5.49 7.79 12.70
CA GLU A 191 -6.37 6.62 12.77
C GLU A 191 -7.67 6.82 11.99
N GLU A 192 -8.21 8.04 11.96
CA GLU A 192 -9.42 8.40 11.21
C GLU A 192 -9.29 8.03 9.73
N GLY A 193 -8.16 8.38 9.10
CA GLY A 193 -7.89 8.03 7.71
C GLY A 193 -7.77 6.51 7.48
N ALA A 194 -7.25 5.78 8.47
CA ALA A 194 -7.17 4.31 8.40
C ALA A 194 -8.56 3.67 8.52
N ARG A 195 -9.41 4.16 9.42
CA ARG A 195 -10.79 3.69 9.58
C ARG A 195 -11.64 3.99 8.36
N LEU A 196 -11.48 5.17 7.74
CA LEU A 196 -12.20 5.53 6.52
C LEU A 196 -11.94 4.49 5.41
N MET A 197 -10.68 4.17 5.15
CA MET A 197 -10.34 3.18 4.13
C MET A 197 -10.76 1.76 4.50
N PHE A 198 -10.74 1.40 5.78
CA PHE A 198 -11.18 0.09 6.27
C PHE A 198 -12.68 -0.12 6.01
N VAL A 199 -13.52 0.84 6.38
CA VAL A 199 -14.99 0.70 6.19
C VAL A 199 -15.43 0.87 4.73
N ALA A 200 -14.60 1.50 3.91
CA ALA A 200 -14.87 1.66 2.48
C ALA A 200 -14.89 0.32 1.71
N HIS A 201 -14.14 -0.68 2.19
CA HIS A 201 -14.15 -2.03 1.62
C HIS A 201 -15.34 -2.80 2.15
N GLY A 202 -16.42 -2.89 1.52
CA GLY A 202 -17.74 -3.40 1.92
C GLY A 202 -17.86 -4.64 2.86
N ASN A 203 -16.75 -5.29 3.24
CA ASN A 203 -16.70 -6.42 4.19
C ASN A 203 -15.59 -6.24 5.25
N PRO A 204 -15.63 -5.16 6.06
CA PRO A 204 -14.65 -4.95 7.14
C PRO A 204 -14.88 -5.97 8.26
N ARG A 205 -13.84 -6.75 8.63
CA ARG A 205 -13.93 -7.79 9.67
C ARG A 205 -13.32 -7.37 10.98
N HIS A 206 -12.08 -6.88 10.95
CA HIS A 206 -11.34 -6.57 12.15
C HIS A 206 -10.42 -5.36 11.93
N PHE A 207 -10.50 -4.38 12.81
CA PHE A 207 -9.58 -3.24 12.85
C PHE A 207 -8.80 -3.29 14.16
N GLU A 208 -7.49 -3.31 14.05
CA GLU A 208 -6.61 -3.45 15.17
C GLU A 208 -5.60 -2.31 15.24
N VAL A 209 -5.44 -1.74 16.44
CA VAL A 209 -4.39 -0.75 16.71
C VAL A 209 -3.20 -1.45 17.35
N LEU A 210 -2.08 -1.43 16.64
CA LEU A 210 -0.81 -1.97 17.12
C LEU A 210 -0.12 -0.93 18.00
N THR A 211 -0.05 -1.20 19.30
CA THR A 211 0.69 -0.37 20.24
C THR A 211 2.13 -0.88 20.34
N PRO A 212 3.15 -0.03 20.08
CA PRO A 212 4.54 -0.44 20.25
C PRO A 212 4.83 -0.74 21.73
N ALA A 213 5.68 -1.75 21.99
CA ALA A 213 6.22 -1.98 23.32
C ALA A 213 7.12 -0.81 23.75
N GLU A 214 7.33 -0.66 25.06
CA GLU A 214 8.18 0.40 25.60
C GLU A 214 9.58 0.41 24.96
N GLY A 215 10.03 1.58 24.54
CA GLY A 215 11.30 1.76 23.84
C GLY A 215 11.36 1.23 22.40
N GLN A 216 10.24 0.70 21.88
CA GLN A 216 10.15 0.24 20.50
C GLN A 216 9.35 1.23 19.63
N ARG A 217 9.55 1.13 18.33
CA ARG A 217 8.78 1.89 17.34
C ARG A 217 8.32 0.97 16.21
N ILE A 218 7.04 1.07 15.88
CA ILE A 218 6.44 0.41 14.71
C ILE A 218 6.44 1.40 13.54
N GLY A 219 5.69 2.49 13.65
CA GLY A 219 5.54 3.50 12.59
C GLY A 219 4.92 2.95 11.31
N HIS A 220 4.92 3.76 10.25
CA HIS A 220 4.23 3.46 8.99
C HIS A 220 4.74 2.21 8.24
N LEU A 221 6.04 1.92 8.34
CA LEU A 221 6.69 0.82 7.60
C LEU A 221 7.34 -0.23 8.49
N GLY A 222 7.47 0.04 9.79
CA GLY A 222 8.36 -0.73 10.65
C GLY A 222 7.93 -2.16 10.93
N VAL A 223 6.65 -2.51 10.75
CA VAL A 223 6.12 -3.87 10.95
C VAL A 223 6.97 -4.94 10.25
N PHE A 224 7.53 -4.62 9.08
CA PHE A 224 8.33 -5.56 8.27
C PHE A 224 9.80 -5.66 8.69
N LYS A 225 10.26 -4.86 9.65
CA LYS A 225 11.64 -4.93 10.14
C LYS A 225 11.85 -6.20 10.96
N SER A 226 12.99 -6.86 10.78
CA SER A 226 13.32 -8.15 11.43
C SER A 226 13.27 -8.10 12.96
N ARG A 227 13.43 -6.92 13.59
CA ARG A 227 13.25 -6.77 15.04
C ARG A 227 11.84 -7.13 15.52
N HIS A 228 10.82 -7.07 14.65
CA HIS A 228 9.43 -7.43 14.94
C HIS A 228 9.10 -8.88 14.61
N GLN A 229 10.08 -9.66 14.10
CA GLN A 229 9.88 -11.07 13.79
C GLN A 229 9.35 -11.89 14.98
N PRO A 230 9.86 -11.73 16.22
CA PRO A 230 9.37 -12.55 17.33
C PRO A 230 7.98 -12.17 17.83
N THR A 231 7.47 -10.99 17.50
CA THR A 231 6.24 -10.45 18.08
C THR A 231 5.14 -10.20 17.04
N LEU A 232 5.40 -9.35 16.05
CA LEU A 232 4.37 -8.94 15.08
C LEU A 232 4.20 -9.93 13.92
N TRP A 233 5.27 -10.56 13.43
CA TRP A 233 5.15 -11.46 12.28
C TRP A 233 4.27 -12.70 12.56
N PRO A 234 4.36 -13.37 13.73
CA PRO A 234 3.41 -14.44 14.08
C PRO A 234 1.95 -13.97 14.14
N ARG A 235 1.73 -12.72 14.59
CA ARG A 235 0.38 -12.10 14.63
C ARG A 235 -0.16 -11.86 13.21
N LEU A 236 0.68 -11.38 12.28
CA LEU A 236 0.30 -11.25 10.88
C LEU A 236 -0.06 -12.60 10.25
N LEU A 237 0.74 -13.63 10.52
CA LEU A 237 0.45 -14.99 10.05
C LEU A 237 -0.86 -15.54 10.62
N HIS A 238 -1.17 -15.25 11.89
CA HIS A 238 -2.45 -15.62 12.50
C HIS A 238 -3.61 -14.99 11.73
N HIS A 239 -3.58 -13.69 11.45
CA HIS A 239 -4.62 -13.00 10.67
C HIS A 239 -4.72 -13.51 9.23
N LEU A 240 -3.60 -13.87 8.58
CA LEU A 240 -3.65 -14.50 7.27
C LEU A 240 -4.39 -15.85 7.31
N LYS A 241 -4.18 -16.67 8.36
CA LYS A 241 -4.89 -17.95 8.56
C LYS A 241 -6.37 -17.73 8.85
N GLU A 242 -6.71 -16.72 9.62
CA GLU A 242 -8.10 -16.33 9.92
C GLU A 242 -8.88 -15.94 8.65
N LEU A 243 -8.24 -15.28 7.70
CA LEU A 243 -8.87 -14.89 6.43
C LEU A 243 -9.18 -16.07 5.49
N VAL A 244 -8.62 -17.24 5.72
CA VAL A 244 -8.87 -18.45 4.91
C VAL A 244 -9.72 -19.50 5.61
N SER A 245 -9.93 -19.36 6.93
CA SER A 245 -10.86 -20.20 7.71
C SER A 245 -12.30 -19.78 7.44
#